data_a8a18d2190c66ebdc4442c57e02392cb
#
_entry.id   a8a18d2190c66ebdc4442c57e02392cb
#
_cell.length_a   1.000
_cell.length_b   1.000
_cell.length_c   1.000
_cell.angle_alpha   90.00
_cell.angle_beta   90.00
_cell.angle_gamma   90.00
#
_symmetry.space_group_name_H-M   'P 1'
#
loop_
_entity.id
_entity.type
_entity.pdbx_description
1 polymer ?
#
loop_
_entity_poly.entity_id
_entity_poly.type
_entity_poly.pdbx_seq_one_letter_code
_entity_poly.pdbx_strand_id
1 'polypeptide(L)'
;MKIARLAFTASMCAALVACGGGGGSNAPATDNTPTTTTGGTAAIGSPIVGGTVELKCASGATASATTGTDGSWSASLKSTDYPCVARVSGGQANGTALASALHSVAAAPGTTNITPLTDIMVGVLGKQDPGAWFNSAKSSDLTGTITAANLNSSLAKLATALATLPGKPALPDGFNPLNSPFKAEKGDAGDGLLEIYGAALTASGLSQSDAATKTANSTALTQTAYSAIAYTTPGVTAIQMGSSVNLDGTFAIAIADPNRGKFTAKATIDAGGNVTSFTDAGQFKAVISLLGNRVGELCTANGVGSVVAAQPGQYVYVSSDLTEVTDLTELNGKTFDEYEDCVRSGTMAFANGSATFTDTSGHQDTPNANVAQALTAAGLADSANHSVEHAKIYKYTANGVTKYAYITLNSTTGTDDPLTFDTDTKYVTIGLSQ
;
A
#
# COMPACT_ATOMS: atom_id res chain seq x y z
N MET A 1 -8.00 20.02 57.58
CA MET A 1 -8.52 21.38 57.79
C MET A 1 -9.56 21.68 56.70
N LYS A 2 -10.80 21.80 57.19
CA LYS A 2 -12.02 22.38 56.59
C LYS A 2 -12.52 21.98 55.18
N ILE A 3 -13.56 21.23 55.28
CA ILE A 3 -14.75 20.96 54.51
C ILE A 3 -15.45 22.24 54.01
N ALA A 4 -15.92 22.26 52.77
CA ALA A 4 -17.10 23.04 52.41
C ALA A 4 -17.95 22.29 51.37
N ARG A 5 -19.09 21.82 51.85
CA ARG A 5 -20.23 21.34 51.04
C ARG A 5 -21.03 22.58 50.59
N LEU A 6 -21.45 22.62 49.34
CA LEU A 6 -22.55 23.51 48.91
C LEU A 6 -23.66 22.65 48.31
N ALA A 7 -24.78 22.69 48.97
CA ALA A 7 -26.06 22.20 48.49
C ALA A 7 -26.72 23.28 47.61
N PHE A 8 -27.36 22.88 46.50
CA PHE A 8 -28.24 23.78 45.78
C PHE A 8 -29.64 23.17 45.70
N THR A 9 -30.55 23.98 46.18
CA THR A 9 -31.96 23.74 46.39
C THR A 9 -32.76 23.78 45.09
N ALA A 10 -33.73 22.90 45.03
CA ALA A 10 -34.78 22.87 44.02
C ALA A 10 -35.66 24.13 44.10
N SER A 11 -36.00 24.72 42.95
CA SER A 11 -37.05 25.73 42.83
C SER A 11 -38.10 25.19 41.85
N MET A 12 -39.27 24.87 42.37
CA MET A 12 -40.50 24.60 41.64
C MET A 12 -41.12 25.93 41.20
N CYS A 13 -41.35 26.07 39.88
CA CYS A 13 -42.24 27.10 39.35
C CYS A 13 -43.40 26.41 38.62
N ALA A 14 -44.60 26.65 39.12
CA ALA A 14 -45.86 26.24 38.54
C ALA A 14 -46.19 27.05 37.27
N ALA A 15 -46.63 26.37 36.23
CA ALA A 15 -47.05 26.99 34.99
C ALA A 15 -48.57 27.26 34.97
N LEU A 16 -48.94 28.43 34.58
CA LEU A 16 -50.27 28.88 34.24
C LEU A 16 -50.64 28.43 32.81
N VAL A 17 -51.78 27.76 32.69
CA VAL A 17 -52.41 27.43 31.43
C VAL A 17 -53.08 28.68 30.86
N ALA A 18 -52.68 29.09 29.65
CA ALA A 18 -53.48 30.00 28.84
C ALA A 18 -53.90 29.27 27.55
N CYS A 19 -55.17 29.09 27.42
CA CYS A 19 -55.85 28.54 26.24
C CYS A 19 -56.03 29.73 25.24
N GLY A 20 -55.61 29.55 23.98
CA GLY A 20 -55.78 30.58 22.93
C GLY A 20 -55.33 30.10 21.55
N GLY A 21 -56.23 29.59 20.74
CA GLY A 21 -56.41 29.82 19.32
C GLY A 21 -55.37 29.41 18.27
N GLY A 22 -55.65 28.41 17.52
CA GLY A 22 -55.51 28.32 16.07
C GLY A 22 -54.17 28.69 15.39
N GLY A 23 -53.30 27.72 15.19
CA GLY A 23 -52.21 27.78 14.25
C GLY A 23 -51.69 26.41 13.99
N GLY A 24 -51.88 25.91 12.78
CA GLY A 24 -51.42 24.59 12.38
C GLY A 24 -49.91 24.42 12.56
N SER A 25 -49.46 23.84 13.65
CA SER A 25 -48.11 23.34 13.84
C SER A 25 -47.99 22.11 12.97
N ASN A 26 -47.27 22.22 11.85
CA ASN A 26 -46.66 21.06 11.25
C ASN A 26 -45.66 20.51 12.27
N ALA A 27 -46.07 19.63 13.15
CA ALA A 27 -45.15 18.80 13.88
C ALA A 27 -44.24 18.10 12.83
N PRO A 28 -42.93 18.09 13.02
CA PRO A 28 -42.09 17.31 12.13
C PRO A 28 -42.68 15.90 12.05
N ALA A 29 -42.95 15.42 10.83
CA ALA A 29 -43.44 14.06 10.64
C ALA A 29 -42.46 13.14 11.36
N THR A 30 -42.94 12.43 12.38
CA THR A 30 -42.16 11.38 13.02
C THR A 30 -41.87 10.34 11.94
N ASP A 31 -40.61 10.22 11.59
CA ASP A 31 -40.16 9.18 10.65
C ASP A 31 -40.37 7.80 11.33
N ASN A 32 -41.44 7.17 10.98
CA ASN A 32 -41.86 5.84 11.48
C ASN A 32 -41.22 4.70 10.65
N THR A 33 -40.18 4.96 9.84
CA THR A 33 -39.52 3.89 9.10
C THR A 33 -38.96 2.86 10.08
N PRO A 34 -39.33 1.58 9.96
CA PRO A 34 -38.84 0.54 10.87
C PRO A 34 -37.33 0.44 10.82
N THR A 35 -36.70 0.31 11.98
CA THR A 35 -35.27 -0.06 12.07
C THR A 35 -35.12 -1.56 11.82
N THR A 36 -34.07 -1.92 11.11
CA THR A 36 -33.63 -3.28 10.82
C THR A 36 -32.26 -3.51 11.38
N THR A 37 -31.90 -4.75 11.63
CA THR A 37 -30.56 -5.11 12.09
C THR A 37 -29.71 -5.52 10.90
N THR A 38 -28.48 -5.00 10.85
CA THR A 38 -27.39 -5.54 10.04
C THR A 38 -26.26 -5.95 10.96
N GLY A 39 -25.55 -7.03 10.65
CA GLY A 39 -24.48 -7.55 11.47
C GLY A 39 -23.89 -8.81 10.87
N GLY A 40 -22.86 -9.33 11.48
CA GLY A 40 -22.17 -10.52 10.99
C GLY A 40 -20.94 -10.83 11.81
N THR A 41 -19.97 -11.49 11.20
CA THR A 41 -18.71 -11.86 11.82
C THR A 41 -17.56 -11.01 11.27
N ALA A 42 -16.76 -10.41 12.16
CA ALA A 42 -15.50 -9.78 11.85
C ALA A 42 -14.34 -10.73 12.23
N ALA A 43 -13.57 -11.20 11.23
CA ALA A 43 -12.56 -12.24 11.46
C ALA A 43 -11.45 -12.22 10.39
N ILE A 44 -10.29 -12.81 10.76
CA ILE A 44 -9.13 -13.05 9.88
C ILE A 44 -8.66 -14.53 9.90
N GLY A 45 -9.56 -15.51 10.15
CA GLY A 45 -9.25 -16.89 10.56
C GLY A 45 -9.21 -17.03 12.09
N SER A 46 -9.52 -15.97 12.78
CA SER A 46 -9.81 -15.85 14.20
C SER A 46 -10.68 -14.63 14.42
N PRO A 47 -11.53 -14.61 15.47
CA PRO A 47 -12.41 -13.47 15.70
C PRO A 47 -11.62 -12.19 15.98
N ILE A 48 -12.10 -11.07 15.44
CA ILE A 48 -11.63 -9.75 15.82
C ILE A 48 -12.42 -9.31 17.04
N VAL A 49 -11.76 -9.25 18.19
CA VAL A 49 -12.39 -8.95 19.50
C VAL A 49 -12.18 -7.49 19.87
N GLY A 50 -13.24 -6.79 20.25
CA GLY A 50 -13.18 -5.40 20.71
C GLY A 50 -12.86 -4.39 19.59
N GLY A 51 -13.02 -4.79 18.32
CA GLY A 51 -12.87 -3.89 17.17
C GLY A 51 -14.06 -2.94 17.06
N THR A 52 -13.81 -1.72 16.63
CA THR A 52 -14.86 -0.73 16.34
C THR A 52 -15.34 -0.91 14.90
N VAL A 53 -16.61 -1.22 14.72
CA VAL A 53 -17.29 -1.26 13.43
C VAL A 53 -17.95 0.08 13.17
N GLU A 54 -17.75 0.64 11.99
CA GLU A 54 -18.37 1.89 11.53
C GLU A 54 -19.07 1.64 10.20
N LEU A 55 -20.27 2.18 10.04
CA LEU A 55 -21.03 2.15 8.79
C LEU A 55 -21.29 3.56 8.29
N LYS A 56 -21.18 3.73 6.97
CA LYS A 56 -21.58 4.93 6.24
C LYS A 56 -22.56 4.52 5.15
N CYS A 57 -23.75 5.12 5.12
CA CYS A 57 -24.85 4.67 4.27
C CYS A 57 -25.20 5.69 3.18
N ALA A 58 -25.88 5.21 2.14
CA ALA A 58 -26.33 6.02 1.01
C ALA A 58 -27.31 7.13 1.40
N SER A 59 -28.11 6.94 2.44
CA SER A 59 -28.98 7.99 3.01
C SER A 59 -28.20 9.11 3.71
N GLY A 60 -26.90 8.92 3.98
CA GLY A 60 -26.11 9.76 4.88
C GLY A 60 -26.13 9.31 6.34
N ALA A 61 -26.91 8.29 6.67
CA ALA A 61 -26.92 7.70 8.01
C ALA A 61 -25.58 7.02 8.31
N THR A 62 -25.20 7.05 9.58
CA THR A 62 -24.04 6.35 10.13
C THR A 62 -24.46 5.48 11.31
N ALA A 63 -23.76 4.39 11.52
CA ALA A 63 -23.91 3.55 12.71
C ALA A 63 -22.56 3.04 13.19
N SER A 64 -22.51 2.64 14.45
CA SER A 64 -21.30 2.07 15.06
C SER A 64 -21.66 0.89 15.95
N ALA A 65 -20.76 -0.08 16.03
CA ALA A 65 -20.86 -1.24 16.91
C ALA A 65 -19.45 -1.65 17.39
N THR A 66 -19.41 -2.52 18.40
CA THR A 66 -18.14 -3.14 18.85
C THR A 66 -18.25 -4.65 18.65
N THR A 67 -17.19 -5.27 18.17
CA THR A 67 -17.14 -6.73 17.96
C THR A 67 -17.04 -7.48 19.30
N GLY A 68 -17.83 -8.55 19.44
CA GLY A 68 -17.82 -9.45 20.59
C GLY A 68 -16.59 -10.37 20.64
N THR A 69 -16.58 -11.24 21.65
CA THR A 69 -15.47 -12.22 21.85
C THR A 69 -15.42 -13.29 20.77
N ASP A 70 -16.50 -13.50 20.05
CA ASP A 70 -16.64 -14.41 18.91
C ASP A 70 -16.52 -13.68 17.55
N GLY A 71 -16.19 -12.39 17.56
CA GLY A 71 -16.14 -11.54 16.38
C GLY A 71 -17.49 -11.06 15.89
N SER A 72 -18.59 -11.45 16.52
CA SER A 72 -19.94 -11.01 16.13
C SER A 72 -20.13 -9.52 16.37
N TRP A 73 -20.90 -8.87 15.50
CA TRP A 73 -21.31 -7.47 15.65
C TRP A 73 -22.69 -7.24 15.09
N SER A 74 -23.37 -6.20 15.55
CA SER A 74 -24.67 -5.78 15.01
C SER A 74 -24.90 -4.29 15.21
N ALA A 75 -25.60 -3.69 14.25
CA ALA A 75 -26.03 -2.29 14.29
C ALA A 75 -27.48 -2.17 13.77
N SER A 76 -28.20 -1.15 14.23
CA SER A 76 -29.55 -0.85 13.80
C SER A 76 -29.56 0.32 12.83
N LEU A 77 -30.19 0.13 11.67
CA LEU A 77 -30.36 1.12 10.61
C LEU A 77 -31.79 1.06 10.08
N LYS A 78 -32.28 2.11 9.44
CA LYS A 78 -33.56 2.04 8.73
C LYS A 78 -33.39 1.27 7.43
N SER A 79 -34.44 0.60 6.97
CA SER A 79 -34.41 -0.10 5.69
C SER A 79 -34.11 0.81 4.50
N THR A 80 -34.36 2.12 4.63
CA THR A 80 -34.11 3.15 3.64
C THR A 80 -32.66 3.68 3.65
N ASP A 81 -31.85 3.28 4.62
CA ASP A 81 -30.47 3.81 4.73
C ASP A 81 -29.51 3.15 3.76
N TYR A 82 -29.79 1.92 3.34
CA TYR A 82 -28.90 1.13 2.50
C TYR A 82 -28.80 1.63 1.05
N PRO A 83 -27.71 1.27 0.33
CA PRO A 83 -26.57 0.45 0.77
C PRO A 83 -25.61 1.21 1.69
N CYS A 84 -24.78 0.46 2.43
CA CYS A 84 -23.75 1.01 3.31
C CYS A 84 -22.39 0.39 3.04
N VAL A 85 -21.33 1.16 3.27
CA VAL A 85 -19.98 0.64 3.42
C VAL A 85 -19.66 0.48 4.90
N ALA A 86 -18.98 -0.60 5.28
CA ALA A 86 -18.59 -0.92 6.64
C ALA A 86 -17.08 -1.02 6.79
N ARG A 87 -16.55 -0.68 7.98
CA ARG A 87 -15.16 -0.83 8.37
C ARG A 87 -15.07 -1.37 9.78
N VAL A 88 -14.17 -2.32 10.03
CA VAL A 88 -13.71 -2.65 11.39
C VAL A 88 -12.28 -2.15 11.57
N SER A 89 -12.01 -1.49 12.70
CA SER A 89 -10.68 -0.99 13.04
C SER A 89 -10.37 -1.22 14.51
N GLY A 90 -9.08 -1.34 14.84
CA GLY A 90 -8.65 -1.69 16.19
C GLY A 90 -9.08 -3.11 16.58
N GLY A 91 -9.12 -3.39 17.88
CA GLY A 91 -9.36 -4.74 18.40
C GLY A 91 -8.15 -5.66 18.27
N GLN A 92 -8.37 -6.93 18.57
CA GLN A 92 -7.33 -7.96 18.59
C GLN A 92 -7.84 -9.24 17.95
N ALA A 93 -6.95 -9.95 17.27
CA ALA A 93 -7.16 -11.32 16.80
C ALA A 93 -6.08 -12.21 17.37
N ASN A 94 -6.43 -13.31 18.05
CA ASN A 94 -5.50 -14.18 18.78
C ASN A 94 -4.56 -13.40 19.74
N GLY A 95 -5.08 -12.37 20.42
CA GLY A 95 -4.30 -11.54 21.35
C GLY A 95 -3.35 -10.54 20.68
N THR A 96 -3.29 -10.49 19.36
CA THR A 96 -2.48 -9.54 18.59
C THR A 96 -3.37 -8.42 18.05
N ALA A 97 -2.94 -7.17 18.18
CA ALA A 97 -3.66 -6.03 17.63
C ALA A 97 -3.86 -6.18 16.12
N LEU A 98 -5.05 -5.82 15.63
CA LEU A 98 -5.32 -5.81 14.19
C LEU A 98 -4.39 -4.82 13.49
N ALA A 99 -3.61 -5.30 12.54
CA ALA A 99 -2.57 -4.49 11.88
C ALA A 99 -3.13 -3.37 11.01
N SER A 100 -4.28 -3.61 10.36
CA SER A 100 -4.96 -2.64 9.50
C SER A 100 -6.47 -2.83 9.58
N ALA A 101 -7.23 -1.77 9.25
CA ALA A 101 -8.67 -1.87 9.16
C ALA A 101 -9.08 -2.80 8.01
N LEU A 102 -10.22 -3.50 8.17
CA LEU A 102 -10.87 -4.29 7.14
C LEU A 102 -12.23 -3.71 6.78
N HIS A 103 -12.65 -3.92 5.55
CA HIS A 103 -13.83 -3.29 4.98
C HIS A 103 -14.83 -4.31 4.42
N SER A 104 -16.07 -3.89 4.34
CA SER A 104 -17.18 -4.65 3.75
C SER A 104 -18.24 -3.72 3.22
N VAL A 105 -19.30 -4.28 2.64
CA VAL A 105 -20.51 -3.56 2.22
C VAL A 105 -21.77 -4.30 2.63
N ALA A 106 -22.77 -3.54 3.05
CA ALA A 106 -24.12 -4.01 3.30
C ALA A 106 -25.04 -3.46 2.20
N ALA A 107 -25.45 -4.31 1.26
CA ALA A 107 -26.37 -3.90 0.19
C ALA A 107 -27.81 -3.73 0.70
N ALA A 108 -28.18 -4.47 1.74
CA ALA A 108 -29.49 -4.51 2.37
C ALA A 108 -29.33 -4.95 3.84
N PRO A 109 -30.41 -4.88 4.66
CA PRO A 109 -30.41 -5.45 6.00
C PRO A 109 -30.06 -6.95 6.01
N GLY A 110 -29.41 -7.42 7.08
CA GLY A 110 -29.07 -8.83 7.26
C GLY A 110 -27.58 -9.07 7.53
N THR A 111 -27.08 -10.21 7.10
CA THR A 111 -25.70 -10.60 7.35
C THR A 111 -24.73 -9.73 6.54
N THR A 112 -23.73 -9.21 7.23
CA THR A 112 -22.59 -8.43 6.66
C THR A 112 -21.34 -8.82 7.40
N ASN A 113 -20.51 -9.65 6.81
CA ASN A 113 -19.24 -10.03 7.40
C ASN A 113 -18.14 -9.02 7.05
N ILE A 114 -17.13 -8.90 7.91
CA ILE A 114 -15.96 -8.03 7.69
C ILE A 114 -14.69 -8.88 7.82
N THR A 115 -14.10 -9.20 6.69
CA THR A 115 -12.97 -10.15 6.59
C THR A 115 -11.95 -9.68 5.56
N PRO A 116 -10.76 -10.26 5.49
CA PRO A 116 -9.82 -10.00 4.40
C PRO A 116 -10.41 -10.24 3.00
N LEU A 117 -11.32 -11.19 2.85
CA LEU A 117 -11.95 -11.48 1.56
C LEU A 117 -12.96 -10.40 1.17
N THR A 118 -13.74 -9.90 2.14
CA THR A 118 -14.67 -8.77 1.88
C THR A 118 -13.90 -7.49 1.60
N ASP A 119 -12.76 -7.29 2.24
CA ASP A 119 -11.86 -6.17 2.02
C ASP A 119 -11.37 -6.12 0.56
N ILE A 120 -10.97 -7.27 -0.01
CA ILE A 120 -10.65 -7.37 -1.44
C ILE A 120 -11.86 -6.98 -2.32
N MET A 121 -13.05 -7.48 -1.99
CA MET A 121 -14.26 -7.15 -2.75
C MET A 121 -14.57 -5.65 -2.72
N VAL A 122 -14.33 -5.00 -1.57
CA VAL A 122 -14.46 -3.54 -1.44
C VAL A 122 -13.44 -2.80 -2.31
N GLY A 123 -12.20 -3.26 -2.36
CA GLY A 123 -11.18 -2.73 -3.27
C GLY A 123 -11.62 -2.78 -4.74
N VAL A 124 -12.21 -3.91 -5.16
CA VAL A 124 -12.77 -4.08 -6.52
C VAL A 124 -13.92 -3.11 -6.80
N LEU A 125 -14.84 -2.94 -5.83
CA LEU A 125 -15.97 -2.01 -5.95
C LEU A 125 -15.50 -0.56 -6.06
N GLY A 126 -14.57 -0.16 -5.19
CA GLY A 126 -14.01 1.19 -5.15
C GLY A 126 -12.94 1.45 -6.21
N LYS A 127 -12.42 0.43 -6.90
CA LYS A 127 -11.31 0.48 -7.86
C LYS A 127 -10.04 1.12 -7.28
N GLN A 128 -9.81 0.95 -5.99
CA GLN A 128 -8.70 1.51 -5.23
C GLN A 128 -8.54 0.77 -3.90
N ASP A 129 -7.57 1.20 -3.09
CA ASP A 129 -7.42 0.71 -1.71
C ASP A 129 -8.74 0.83 -0.93
N PRO A 130 -9.17 -0.22 -0.20
CA PRO A 130 -10.45 -0.22 0.53
C PRO A 130 -10.58 0.90 1.55
N GLY A 131 -9.50 1.20 2.29
CA GLY A 131 -9.48 2.28 3.28
C GLY A 131 -9.58 3.65 2.63
N ALA A 132 -8.88 3.87 1.53
CA ALA A 132 -8.98 5.09 0.74
C ALA A 132 -10.41 5.28 0.22
N TRP A 133 -11.04 4.21 -0.28
CA TRP A 133 -12.43 4.28 -0.73
C TRP A 133 -13.40 4.56 0.43
N PHE A 134 -13.27 3.86 1.56
CA PHE A 134 -14.12 4.12 2.73
C PHE A 134 -14.05 5.58 3.18
N ASN A 135 -12.87 6.19 3.13
CA ASN A 135 -12.67 7.57 3.56
C ASN A 135 -13.21 8.58 2.55
N SER A 136 -13.11 8.31 1.25
CA SER A 136 -13.48 9.23 0.16
C SER A 136 -14.89 9.03 -0.38
N ALA A 137 -15.51 7.86 -0.17
CA ALA A 137 -16.84 7.55 -0.70
C ALA A 137 -17.89 8.51 -0.17
N LYS A 138 -18.63 9.11 -1.10
CA LYS A 138 -19.77 9.95 -0.78
C LYS A 138 -21.03 9.09 -0.73
N SER A 139 -21.94 9.41 0.18
CA SER A 139 -23.22 8.71 0.31
C SER A 139 -23.97 8.60 -1.02
N SER A 140 -23.94 9.66 -1.85
CA SER A 140 -24.58 9.65 -3.18
C SER A 140 -24.01 8.60 -4.14
N ASP A 141 -22.76 8.20 -3.96
CA ASP A 141 -22.07 7.31 -4.89
C ASP A 141 -22.31 5.83 -4.53
N LEU A 142 -22.69 5.54 -3.28
CA LEU A 142 -22.84 4.18 -2.77
C LEU A 142 -23.95 3.42 -3.51
N THR A 143 -25.07 4.08 -3.83
CA THR A 143 -26.19 3.45 -4.54
C THR A 143 -25.80 2.99 -5.95
N GLY A 144 -24.96 3.77 -6.65
CA GLY A 144 -24.46 3.42 -7.98
C GLY A 144 -23.34 2.38 -7.94
N THR A 145 -22.59 2.30 -6.85
CA THR A 145 -21.43 1.40 -6.70
C THR A 145 -21.81 0.05 -6.11
N ILE A 146 -22.63 0.02 -5.03
CA ILE A 146 -23.03 -1.21 -4.34
C ILE A 146 -24.31 -1.73 -4.98
N THR A 147 -24.19 -2.29 -6.18
CA THR A 147 -25.29 -2.91 -6.93
C THR A 147 -25.09 -4.42 -7.01
N ALA A 148 -26.16 -5.18 -7.22
CA ALA A 148 -26.07 -6.64 -7.37
C ALA A 148 -25.09 -7.05 -8.49
N ALA A 149 -25.09 -6.33 -9.60
CA ALA A 149 -24.19 -6.59 -10.72
C ALA A 149 -22.70 -6.37 -10.32
N ASN A 150 -22.39 -5.26 -9.65
CA ASN A 150 -21.03 -4.96 -9.21
C ASN A 150 -20.57 -5.93 -8.10
N LEU A 151 -21.46 -6.34 -7.18
CA LEU A 151 -21.17 -7.33 -6.14
C LEU A 151 -20.84 -8.70 -6.74
N ASN A 152 -21.63 -9.16 -7.73
CA ASN A 152 -21.34 -10.41 -8.44
C ASN A 152 -20.02 -10.33 -9.21
N SER A 153 -19.74 -9.20 -9.84
CA SER A 153 -18.45 -8.97 -10.51
C SER A 153 -17.27 -8.99 -9.53
N SER A 154 -17.44 -8.37 -8.34
CA SER A 154 -16.39 -8.38 -7.32
C SER A 154 -16.14 -9.77 -6.74
N LEU A 155 -17.18 -10.56 -6.56
CA LEU A 155 -17.07 -11.96 -6.13
C LEU A 155 -16.33 -12.82 -7.18
N ALA A 156 -16.66 -12.65 -8.46
CA ALA A 156 -15.98 -13.37 -9.55
C ALA A 156 -14.49 -12.99 -9.65
N LYS A 157 -14.16 -11.70 -9.48
CA LYS A 157 -12.77 -11.24 -9.45
C LYS A 157 -12.02 -11.77 -8.22
N LEU A 158 -12.65 -11.80 -7.05
CA LEU A 158 -12.08 -12.43 -5.86
C LEU A 158 -11.75 -13.90 -6.14
N ALA A 159 -12.69 -14.69 -6.66
CA ALA A 159 -12.45 -16.10 -6.96
C ALA A 159 -11.28 -16.30 -7.96
N THR A 160 -11.21 -15.46 -8.99
CA THR A 160 -10.10 -15.46 -9.94
C THR A 160 -8.76 -15.13 -9.25
N ALA A 161 -8.74 -14.13 -8.39
CA ALA A 161 -7.54 -13.69 -7.68
C ALA A 161 -7.05 -14.78 -6.70
N LEU A 162 -7.95 -15.40 -5.94
CA LEU A 162 -7.62 -16.50 -5.02
C LEU A 162 -6.95 -17.67 -5.74
N ALA A 163 -7.40 -17.99 -6.95
CA ALA A 163 -6.82 -19.07 -7.75
C ALA A 163 -5.36 -18.81 -8.18
N THR A 164 -4.86 -17.58 -8.05
CA THR A 164 -3.47 -17.20 -8.35
C THR A 164 -2.54 -17.29 -7.13
N LEU A 165 -3.10 -17.40 -5.91
CA LEU A 165 -2.31 -17.55 -4.69
C LEU A 165 -1.70 -18.97 -4.56
N PRO A 166 -0.59 -19.12 -3.82
CA PRO A 166 -0.08 -20.42 -3.42
C PRO A 166 -1.17 -21.27 -2.75
N GLY A 167 -1.24 -22.55 -3.08
CA GLY A 167 -2.29 -23.43 -2.57
C GLY A 167 -3.69 -23.19 -3.16
N LYS A 168 -3.84 -22.18 -4.00
CA LYS A 168 -5.08 -21.87 -4.75
C LYS A 168 -6.33 -21.92 -3.87
N PRO A 169 -6.45 -21.08 -2.83
CA PRO A 169 -7.68 -21.03 -2.03
C PRO A 169 -8.90 -20.89 -2.94
N ALA A 170 -9.98 -21.57 -2.62
CA ALA A 170 -11.21 -21.51 -3.40
C ALA A 170 -12.41 -21.24 -2.49
N LEU A 171 -13.36 -20.45 -2.98
CA LEU A 171 -14.61 -20.25 -2.27
C LEU A 171 -15.39 -21.58 -2.20
N PRO A 172 -15.90 -21.98 -1.02
CA PRO A 172 -16.83 -23.10 -0.94
C PRO A 172 -18.06 -22.88 -1.82
N ASP A 173 -18.67 -23.94 -2.30
CA ASP A 173 -19.87 -23.88 -3.14
C ASP A 173 -20.98 -23.07 -2.48
N GLY A 174 -21.45 -22.05 -3.17
CA GLY A 174 -22.49 -21.15 -2.67
C GLY A 174 -22.06 -20.17 -1.58
N PHE A 175 -20.81 -20.17 -1.16
CA PHE A 175 -20.32 -19.26 -0.15
C PHE A 175 -20.02 -17.87 -0.75
N ASN A 176 -20.65 -16.85 -0.19
CA ASN A 176 -20.36 -15.45 -0.48
C ASN A 176 -19.76 -14.78 0.78
N PRO A 177 -18.50 -14.33 0.76
CA PRO A 177 -17.85 -13.73 1.92
C PRO A 177 -18.61 -12.56 2.55
N LEU A 178 -19.38 -11.80 1.75
CA LEU A 178 -20.13 -10.65 2.26
C LEU A 178 -21.29 -11.05 3.18
N ASN A 179 -22.05 -12.10 2.84
CA ASN A 179 -23.34 -12.35 3.45
C ASN A 179 -23.65 -13.82 3.82
N SER A 180 -22.79 -14.78 3.50
CA SER A 180 -22.95 -16.13 4.00
C SER A 180 -22.65 -16.17 5.49
N PRO A 181 -23.56 -16.66 6.35
CA PRO A 181 -23.28 -16.81 7.76
C PRO A 181 -22.10 -17.77 7.97
N PHE A 182 -21.17 -17.38 8.85
CA PHE A 182 -20.09 -18.24 9.31
C PHE A 182 -19.70 -17.86 10.74
N LYS A 183 -18.97 -18.72 11.41
CA LYS A 183 -18.40 -18.48 12.73
C LYS A 183 -16.90 -18.52 12.67
N ALA A 184 -16.24 -17.61 13.38
CA ALA A 184 -14.78 -17.60 13.52
C ALA A 184 -14.33 -18.68 14.51
N GLU A 185 -14.56 -19.95 14.16
CA GLU A 185 -14.25 -21.12 14.99
C GLU A 185 -13.79 -22.30 14.13
N LYS A 186 -12.89 -23.10 14.69
CA LYS A 186 -12.35 -24.27 14.01
C LYS A 186 -13.45 -25.22 13.53
N GLY A 187 -13.40 -25.57 12.25
CA GLY A 187 -14.35 -26.48 11.60
C GLY A 187 -15.47 -25.78 10.83
N ASP A 188 -15.59 -24.46 10.96
CA ASP A 188 -16.44 -23.68 10.06
C ASP A 188 -15.76 -23.50 8.70
N ALA A 189 -16.50 -23.65 7.61
CA ALA A 189 -15.94 -23.58 6.25
C ALA A 189 -15.45 -22.17 5.88
N GLY A 190 -16.15 -21.13 6.36
CA GLY A 190 -15.76 -19.74 6.16
C GLY A 190 -14.47 -19.40 6.90
N ASP A 191 -14.35 -19.85 8.16
CA ASP A 191 -13.16 -19.68 8.97
C ASP A 191 -11.95 -20.42 8.39
N GLY A 192 -12.15 -21.69 8.01
CA GLY A 192 -11.10 -22.48 7.36
C GLY A 192 -10.62 -21.85 6.04
N LEU A 193 -11.50 -21.21 5.29
CA LEU A 193 -11.09 -20.44 4.10
C LEU A 193 -10.22 -19.24 4.47
N LEU A 194 -10.55 -18.51 5.53
CA LEU A 194 -9.77 -17.36 5.98
C LEU A 194 -8.38 -17.80 6.47
N GLU A 195 -8.27 -18.92 7.18
CA GLU A 195 -6.98 -19.49 7.58
C GLU A 195 -6.11 -19.88 6.36
N ILE A 196 -6.70 -20.59 5.38
CA ILE A 196 -6.00 -20.97 4.14
C ILE A 196 -5.58 -19.71 3.35
N TYR A 197 -6.47 -18.71 3.27
CA TYR A 197 -6.15 -17.44 2.61
C TYR A 197 -5.01 -16.71 3.30
N GLY A 198 -5.05 -16.58 4.63
CA GLY A 198 -3.98 -15.94 5.40
C GLY A 198 -2.61 -16.60 5.21
N ALA A 199 -2.58 -17.95 5.23
CA ALA A 199 -1.37 -18.71 4.96
C ALA A 199 -0.88 -18.52 3.51
N ALA A 200 -1.78 -18.51 2.53
CA ALA A 200 -1.46 -18.28 1.13
C ALA A 200 -0.96 -16.86 0.87
N LEU A 201 -1.57 -15.86 1.52
CA LEU A 201 -1.15 -14.46 1.43
C LEU A 201 0.26 -14.28 2.00
N THR A 202 0.53 -14.84 3.17
CA THR A 202 1.86 -14.86 3.79
C THR A 202 2.89 -15.52 2.88
N ALA A 203 2.56 -16.70 2.33
CA ALA A 203 3.43 -17.40 1.40
C ALA A 203 3.68 -16.65 0.09
N SER A 204 2.76 -15.76 -0.31
CA SER A 204 2.93 -14.89 -1.49
C SER A 204 3.73 -13.62 -1.22
N GLY A 205 4.01 -13.30 0.06
CA GLY A 205 4.69 -12.06 0.45
C GLY A 205 3.88 -10.78 0.18
N LEU A 206 2.57 -10.90 0.00
CA LEU A 206 1.68 -9.77 -0.23
C LEU A 206 1.07 -9.30 1.09
N SER A 207 0.93 -7.98 1.24
CA SER A 207 0.06 -7.40 2.27
C SER A 207 -1.42 -7.54 1.88
N GLN A 208 -2.32 -7.39 2.85
CA GLN A 208 -3.77 -7.37 2.58
C GLN A 208 -4.16 -6.22 1.62
N SER A 209 -3.58 -5.04 1.81
CA SER A 209 -3.79 -3.87 0.94
C SER A 209 -3.29 -4.14 -0.50
N ASP A 210 -2.13 -4.80 -0.65
CA ASP A 210 -1.62 -5.20 -1.98
C ASP A 210 -2.58 -6.18 -2.66
N ALA A 211 -3.08 -7.18 -1.92
CA ALA A 211 -4.04 -8.15 -2.45
C ALA A 211 -5.32 -7.46 -2.93
N ALA A 212 -5.87 -6.54 -2.14
CA ALA A 212 -7.06 -5.78 -2.51
C ALA A 212 -6.82 -4.91 -3.75
N THR A 213 -5.72 -4.17 -3.78
CA THR A 213 -5.35 -3.29 -4.91
C THR A 213 -5.05 -4.07 -6.18
N LYS A 214 -4.28 -5.17 -6.10
CA LYS A 214 -4.00 -6.04 -7.25
C LYS A 214 -5.29 -6.62 -7.83
N THR A 215 -6.20 -7.09 -6.98
CA THR A 215 -7.49 -7.64 -7.45
C THR A 215 -8.38 -6.56 -8.06
N ALA A 216 -8.41 -5.35 -7.50
CA ALA A 216 -9.12 -4.21 -8.07
C ALA A 216 -8.67 -3.92 -9.51
N ASN A 217 -7.37 -4.01 -9.75
CA ASN A 217 -6.74 -3.80 -11.06
C ASN A 217 -6.74 -5.06 -11.94
N SER A 218 -7.40 -6.14 -11.52
CA SER A 218 -7.43 -7.43 -12.22
C SER A 218 -6.03 -8.04 -12.42
N THR A 219 -5.12 -7.77 -11.49
CA THR A 219 -3.76 -8.27 -11.45
C THR A 219 -3.71 -9.53 -10.58
N ALA A 220 -2.96 -10.54 -11.00
CA ALA A 220 -2.78 -11.78 -10.24
C ALA A 220 -2.16 -11.52 -8.87
N LEU A 221 -2.59 -12.27 -7.85
CA LEU A 221 -2.02 -12.24 -6.50
C LEU A 221 -0.72 -13.07 -6.45
N THR A 222 0.20 -12.73 -7.33
CA THR A 222 1.55 -13.28 -7.33
C THR A 222 2.49 -12.27 -6.72
N GLN A 223 3.57 -12.77 -6.15
CA GLN A 223 4.64 -11.91 -5.69
C GLN A 223 5.10 -11.01 -6.84
N THR A 224 5.35 -9.75 -6.52
CA THR A 224 5.98 -8.82 -7.45
C THR A 224 7.37 -9.34 -7.76
N ALA A 225 7.66 -9.62 -9.04
CA ALA A 225 9.02 -9.94 -9.44
C ALA A 225 9.87 -8.66 -9.33
N TYR A 226 11.09 -8.83 -8.88
CA TYR A 226 12.06 -7.75 -8.83
C TYR A 226 13.13 -7.97 -9.90
N SER A 227 13.62 -6.87 -10.45
CA SER A 227 14.78 -6.87 -11.33
C SER A 227 15.88 -6.09 -10.65
N ALA A 228 17.08 -6.64 -10.57
CA ALA A 228 18.25 -5.85 -10.21
C ALA A 228 18.71 -5.08 -11.42
N ILE A 229 19.13 -3.83 -11.20
CA ILE A 229 19.83 -3.05 -12.20
C ILE A 229 21.32 -3.25 -11.95
N ALA A 230 21.97 -3.88 -12.90
CA ALA A 230 23.40 -4.09 -12.87
C ALA A 230 24.07 -3.26 -13.95
N TYR A 231 25.33 -3.01 -13.72
CA TYR A 231 26.18 -2.32 -14.66
C TYR A 231 26.65 -3.27 -15.74
N THR A 232 26.23 -3.05 -16.96
CA THR A 232 26.89 -3.63 -18.13
C THR A 232 27.30 -2.50 -19.05
N THR A 233 28.47 -2.61 -19.64
CA THR A 233 28.90 -1.67 -20.67
C THR A 233 28.22 -1.97 -22.01
N PRO A 234 27.59 -1.00 -22.68
CA PRO A 234 27.35 0.37 -22.23
C PRO A 234 25.97 0.50 -21.57
N GLY A 235 25.92 1.03 -20.34
CA GLY A 235 24.69 1.49 -19.71
C GLY A 235 24.12 0.58 -18.62
N VAL A 236 22.94 0.96 -18.13
CA VAL A 236 22.22 0.29 -17.05
C VAL A 236 21.37 -0.84 -17.62
N THR A 237 21.63 -2.08 -17.21
CA THR A 237 20.87 -3.25 -17.65
C THR A 237 20.07 -3.81 -16.47
N ALA A 238 18.76 -4.04 -16.67
CA ALA A 238 17.95 -4.76 -15.69
C ALA A 238 18.30 -6.26 -15.72
N ILE A 239 18.70 -6.79 -14.58
CA ILE A 239 18.89 -8.23 -14.38
C ILE A 239 17.67 -8.77 -13.65
N GLN A 240 17.06 -9.81 -14.21
CA GLN A 240 15.94 -10.47 -13.55
C GLN A 240 16.43 -11.26 -12.33
N MET A 241 15.86 -10.99 -11.17
CA MET A 241 16.11 -11.71 -9.94
C MET A 241 15.11 -12.84 -9.77
N GLY A 242 15.60 -14.04 -9.49
CA GLY A 242 14.76 -15.11 -8.97
C GLY A 242 14.46 -14.83 -7.49
N SER A 243 13.18 -14.75 -7.14
CA SER A 243 12.76 -14.61 -5.75
C SER A 243 11.96 -15.84 -5.30
N SER A 244 12.25 -16.35 -4.10
CA SER A 244 11.40 -17.31 -3.40
C SER A 244 11.04 -16.73 -2.03
N VAL A 245 9.75 -16.70 -1.71
CA VAL A 245 9.28 -16.29 -0.38
C VAL A 245 9.21 -17.51 0.51
N ASN A 246 9.79 -17.44 1.69
CA ASN A 246 9.68 -18.45 2.72
C ASN A 246 8.47 -18.16 3.63
N LEU A 247 7.98 -19.20 4.31
CA LEU A 247 6.83 -19.10 5.22
C LEU A 247 7.06 -18.15 6.43
N ASP A 248 8.32 -17.82 6.72
CA ASP A 248 8.70 -16.88 7.79
C ASP A 248 8.75 -15.41 7.33
N GLY A 249 8.31 -15.13 6.10
CA GLY A 249 8.35 -13.78 5.54
C GLY A 249 9.72 -13.37 4.99
N THR A 250 10.69 -14.29 4.99
CA THR A 250 11.97 -14.03 4.33
C THR A 250 11.89 -14.43 2.85
N PHE A 251 12.58 -13.72 1.99
CA PHE A 251 12.77 -14.14 0.62
C PHE A 251 14.26 -14.16 0.26
N ALA A 252 14.64 -15.13 -0.54
CA ALA A 252 15.96 -15.22 -1.09
C ALA A 252 15.99 -14.55 -2.46
N ILE A 253 16.90 -13.62 -2.64
CA ILE A 253 17.19 -13.00 -3.93
C ILE A 253 18.43 -13.66 -4.49
N ALA A 254 18.30 -14.33 -5.63
CA ALA A 254 19.43 -14.84 -6.37
C ALA A 254 19.83 -13.83 -7.44
N ILE A 255 21.00 -13.24 -7.29
CA ILE A 255 21.56 -12.29 -8.27
C ILE A 255 22.61 -13.04 -9.09
N ALA A 256 22.46 -13.04 -10.40
CA ALA A 256 23.47 -13.49 -11.32
C ALA A 256 24.20 -12.26 -11.87
N ASP A 257 25.41 -12.00 -11.37
CA ASP A 257 26.26 -10.92 -11.84
C ASP A 257 27.26 -11.50 -12.84
N PRO A 258 27.34 -10.97 -14.06
CA PRO A 258 28.32 -11.42 -15.05
C PRO A 258 29.78 -11.31 -14.56
N ASN A 259 30.08 -10.36 -13.67
CA ASN A 259 31.43 -10.11 -13.17
C ASN A 259 31.74 -10.81 -11.83
N ARG A 260 30.72 -11.24 -11.07
CA ARG A 260 30.86 -11.77 -9.71
C ARG A 260 30.26 -13.18 -9.51
N GLY A 261 29.62 -13.72 -10.52
CA GLY A 261 28.92 -14.98 -10.40
C GLY A 261 27.57 -14.86 -9.71
N LYS A 262 27.06 -15.98 -9.20
CA LYS A 262 25.75 -16.07 -8.53
C LYS A 262 25.94 -15.89 -7.03
N PHE A 263 25.21 -14.99 -6.43
CA PHE A 263 25.09 -14.90 -4.97
C PHE A 263 23.63 -14.87 -4.55
N THR A 264 23.37 -15.25 -3.32
CA THR A 264 22.02 -15.26 -2.74
C THR A 264 21.99 -14.37 -1.52
N ALA A 265 21.14 -13.38 -1.55
CA ALA A 265 20.85 -12.52 -0.41
C ALA A 265 19.50 -12.92 0.19
N LYS A 266 19.36 -12.83 1.51
CA LYS A 266 18.08 -12.99 2.20
C LYS A 266 17.55 -11.66 2.62
N ALA A 267 16.29 -11.38 2.30
CA ALA A 267 15.58 -10.20 2.75
C ALA A 267 14.57 -10.56 3.84
N THR A 268 14.46 -9.72 4.84
CA THR A 268 13.36 -9.76 5.81
C THR A 268 12.34 -8.70 5.43
N ILE A 269 11.07 -9.08 5.44
CA ILE A 269 9.96 -8.20 5.11
C ILE A 269 9.14 -7.97 6.38
N ASP A 270 8.79 -6.73 6.68
CA ASP A 270 7.90 -6.40 7.78
C ASP A 270 6.43 -6.70 7.46
N ALA A 271 5.55 -6.55 8.44
CA ALA A 271 4.11 -6.77 8.28
C ALA A 271 3.45 -5.83 7.24
N GLY A 272 4.08 -4.71 6.91
CA GLY A 272 3.68 -3.78 5.85
C GLY A 272 4.20 -4.17 4.47
N GLY A 273 4.95 -5.26 4.35
CA GLY A 273 5.58 -5.70 3.11
C GLY A 273 6.89 -4.95 2.81
N ASN A 274 7.46 -4.21 3.79
CA ASN A 274 8.69 -3.47 3.60
C ASN A 274 9.91 -4.34 3.84
N VAL A 275 10.90 -4.25 2.95
CA VAL A 275 12.19 -4.91 3.16
C VAL A 275 12.92 -4.18 4.28
N THR A 276 13.14 -4.87 5.41
CA THR A 276 13.72 -4.29 6.61
C THR A 276 15.19 -4.65 6.80
N SER A 277 15.63 -5.74 6.20
CA SER A 277 17.03 -6.13 6.22
C SER A 277 17.38 -7.06 5.08
N PHE A 278 18.63 -6.99 4.65
CA PHE A 278 19.26 -7.98 3.80
C PHE A 278 20.43 -8.61 4.56
N THR A 279 20.53 -9.94 4.46
CA THR A 279 21.73 -10.63 4.87
C THR A 279 22.31 -11.32 3.66
N ASP A 280 23.46 -10.88 3.24
CA ASP A 280 24.33 -11.59 2.33
C ASP A 280 25.55 -12.07 3.08
N ALA A 281 26.24 -13.02 2.47
CA ALA A 281 27.52 -13.60 2.93
C ALA A 281 28.67 -12.58 3.06
N GLY A 282 28.40 -11.39 3.57
CA GLY A 282 29.38 -10.42 4.05
C GLY A 282 29.62 -9.18 3.22
N GLN A 283 28.89 -8.97 2.11
CA GLN A 283 29.16 -7.83 1.22
C GLN A 283 28.18 -6.65 1.39
N PHE A 284 26.93 -6.91 1.78
CA PHE A 284 25.91 -5.88 1.98
C PHE A 284 25.38 -5.93 3.40
N LYS A 285 25.22 -4.79 4.06
CA LYS A 285 24.77 -4.73 5.46
C LYS A 285 23.48 -4.00 5.68
N ALA A 286 22.99 -3.29 4.69
CA ALA A 286 21.75 -2.57 4.78
C ALA A 286 21.03 -2.51 3.44
N VAL A 287 19.74 -2.23 3.48
CA VAL A 287 18.95 -1.90 2.32
C VAL A 287 18.04 -0.76 2.70
N ILE A 288 17.86 0.19 1.82
CA ILE A 288 16.73 1.11 1.89
C ILE A 288 15.64 0.64 0.95
N SER A 289 14.41 0.70 1.43
CA SER A 289 13.23 0.38 0.67
C SER A 289 12.44 1.67 0.43
N LEU A 290 12.14 1.94 -0.80
CA LEU A 290 11.60 3.21 -1.26
C LEU A 290 10.37 2.95 -2.16
N LEU A 291 9.48 3.94 -2.30
CA LEU A 291 8.25 3.82 -3.09
C LEU A 291 7.37 2.61 -2.70
N GLY A 292 7.18 2.37 -1.41
CA GLY A 292 6.39 1.23 -0.96
C GLY A 292 6.97 -0.11 -1.44
N ASN A 293 8.29 -0.29 -1.32
CA ASN A 293 9.07 -1.46 -1.75
C ASN A 293 9.22 -1.68 -3.25
N ARG A 294 8.95 -0.70 -4.06
CA ARG A 294 9.09 -0.85 -5.50
C ARG A 294 10.48 -0.56 -6.02
N VAL A 295 11.23 0.21 -5.27
CA VAL A 295 12.64 0.52 -5.54
C VAL A 295 13.42 0.35 -4.25
N GLY A 296 14.60 -0.21 -4.30
CA GLY A 296 15.49 -0.32 -3.16
C GLY A 296 16.94 -0.38 -3.58
N GLU A 297 17.79 0.04 -2.68
CA GLU A 297 19.25 0.04 -2.85
C GLU A 297 19.88 -0.91 -1.84
N LEU A 298 20.83 -1.72 -2.31
CA LEU A 298 21.71 -2.53 -1.48
C LEU A 298 22.96 -1.71 -1.14
N CYS A 299 23.10 -1.36 0.12
CA CYS A 299 24.16 -0.49 0.61
C CYS A 299 25.42 -1.27 0.92
N THR A 300 26.56 -0.66 0.69
CA THR A 300 27.84 -1.30 0.89
C THR A 300 28.18 -1.54 2.37
N ALA A 301 29.09 -2.50 2.62
CA ALA A 301 29.50 -2.86 3.98
C ALA A 301 30.37 -1.80 4.69
N ASN A 302 30.93 -0.85 3.94
CA ASN A 302 31.94 0.08 4.44
C ASN A 302 31.39 1.41 4.96
N GLY A 303 30.09 1.53 4.99
CA GLY A 303 29.46 2.70 5.57
C GLY A 303 28.74 3.53 4.55
N VAL A 304 27.73 4.08 5.07
CA VAL A 304 26.78 4.96 4.49
C VAL A 304 27.51 6.19 3.93
N GLY A 305 27.31 6.47 2.65
CA GLY A 305 27.89 7.64 2.00
C GLY A 305 29.36 7.53 1.60
N SER A 306 29.98 6.37 1.72
CA SER A 306 31.33 6.20 1.15
C SER A 306 31.22 5.59 -0.25
N VAL A 307 31.43 6.41 -1.24
CA VAL A 307 31.78 5.95 -2.58
C VAL A 307 33.10 5.21 -2.49
N VAL A 308 33.05 3.90 -2.36
CA VAL A 308 34.24 3.09 -2.33
C VAL A 308 34.67 2.83 -3.77
N ALA A 309 35.69 3.51 -4.22
CA ALA A 309 36.33 3.21 -5.47
C ALA A 309 36.55 1.68 -5.60
N ALA A 310 36.13 1.11 -6.69
CA ALA A 310 36.33 -0.29 -7.05
C ALA A 310 35.58 -1.35 -6.20
N GLN A 311 34.50 -1.00 -5.51
CA GLN A 311 33.53 -2.02 -5.10
C GLN A 311 32.53 -2.19 -6.25
N PRO A 312 32.67 -3.21 -7.10
CA PRO A 312 31.63 -3.51 -8.05
C PRO A 312 30.40 -3.96 -7.27
N GLY A 313 29.31 -3.24 -7.31
CA GLY A 313 28.04 -3.74 -6.81
C GLY A 313 27.33 -2.91 -5.78
N GLN A 314 27.13 -1.66 -6.03
CA GLN A 314 25.87 -1.06 -5.61
C GLN A 314 24.79 -1.68 -6.49
N TYR A 315 23.78 -2.30 -5.88
CA TYR A 315 22.66 -2.86 -6.61
C TYR A 315 21.42 -2.10 -6.26
N VAL A 316 20.69 -1.72 -7.29
CA VAL A 316 19.34 -1.21 -7.17
C VAL A 316 18.40 -2.28 -7.67
N TYR A 317 17.39 -2.59 -6.92
CA TYR A 317 16.29 -3.43 -7.40
C TYR A 317 15.06 -2.58 -7.71
N VAL A 318 14.36 -2.93 -8.74
CA VAL A 318 13.10 -2.34 -9.14
C VAL A 318 12.04 -3.42 -9.27
N SER A 319 10.83 -3.08 -8.86
CA SER A 319 9.69 -3.97 -8.99
C SER A 319 9.22 -4.02 -10.45
N SER A 320 8.74 -5.19 -10.87
CA SER A 320 8.24 -5.40 -12.24
C SER A 320 6.93 -4.67 -12.55
N ASP A 321 6.25 -4.08 -11.56
CA ASP A 321 5.04 -3.29 -11.76
C ASP A 321 5.34 -1.80 -11.99
N LEU A 322 6.59 -1.40 -12.01
CA LEU A 322 7.01 -0.07 -12.45
C LEU A 322 6.99 0.03 -13.97
N THR A 323 6.56 1.18 -14.47
CA THR A 323 6.58 1.50 -15.90
C THR A 323 7.77 2.41 -16.19
N GLU A 324 8.59 2.07 -17.16
CA GLU A 324 9.71 2.92 -17.58
C GLU A 324 9.17 4.21 -18.25
N VAL A 325 9.77 5.34 -17.90
CA VAL A 325 9.44 6.67 -18.42
C VAL A 325 10.54 7.09 -19.39
N THR A 326 10.15 7.38 -20.62
CA THR A 326 11.06 7.84 -21.67
C THR A 326 10.80 9.30 -22.06
N ASP A 327 9.66 9.85 -21.66
CA ASP A 327 9.32 11.26 -21.89
C ASP A 327 9.61 12.10 -20.64
N LEU A 328 10.70 12.84 -20.67
CA LEU A 328 11.13 13.71 -19.56
C LEU A 328 10.16 14.85 -19.27
N THR A 329 9.22 15.17 -20.14
CA THR A 329 8.22 16.22 -19.89
C THR A 329 7.31 15.83 -18.71
N GLU A 330 7.16 14.52 -18.44
CA GLU A 330 6.42 14.02 -17.27
C GLU A 330 7.06 14.45 -15.92
N LEU A 331 8.34 14.78 -15.92
CA LEU A 331 9.09 15.17 -14.72
C LEU A 331 9.05 16.69 -14.45
N ASN A 332 8.54 17.48 -15.39
CA ASN A 332 8.52 18.93 -15.24
C ASN A 332 7.80 19.37 -13.96
N GLY A 333 8.45 20.23 -13.20
CA GLY A 333 7.96 20.74 -11.92
C GLY A 333 8.04 19.74 -10.77
N LYS A 334 8.69 18.61 -10.95
CA LYS A 334 8.87 17.61 -9.88
C LYS A 334 10.22 17.78 -9.19
N THR A 335 10.21 17.53 -7.89
CA THR A 335 11.41 17.47 -7.05
C THR A 335 11.55 16.05 -6.53
N PHE A 336 12.77 15.58 -6.48
CA PHE A 336 13.12 14.24 -6.02
C PHE A 336 14.05 14.35 -4.81
N ASP A 337 13.83 13.53 -3.80
CA ASP A 337 14.87 13.26 -2.79
C ASP A 337 15.87 12.28 -3.39
N GLU A 338 17.15 12.63 -3.32
CA GLU A 338 18.24 11.85 -3.89
C GLU A 338 19.03 11.12 -2.82
N TYR A 339 19.42 9.88 -3.12
CA TYR A 339 20.13 8.97 -2.22
C TYR A 339 21.35 8.37 -2.93
N GLU A 340 22.45 8.32 -2.20
CA GLU A 340 23.69 7.65 -2.58
C GLU A 340 24.11 6.72 -1.45
N ASP A 341 24.40 5.46 -1.76
CA ASP A 341 24.77 4.43 -0.80
C ASP A 341 23.87 4.47 0.49
N CYS A 342 22.56 4.51 0.24
CA CYS A 342 21.49 4.58 1.28
C CYS A 342 21.43 5.87 2.11
N VAL A 343 22.16 6.91 1.76
CA VAL A 343 22.09 8.22 2.42
C VAL A 343 21.49 9.25 1.50
N ARG A 344 20.62 10.07 2.06
CA ARG A 344 20.10 11.23 1.32
C ARG A 344 21.24 12.21 1.04
N SER A 345 21.55 12.36 -0.25
CA SER A 345 22.60 13.28 -0.74
C SER A 345 22.07 14.69 -0.97
N GLY A 346 20.79 14.82 -1.36
CA GLY A 346 20.20 16.11 -1.67
C GLY A 346 18.83 16.01 -2.28
N THR A 347 18.54 16.97 -3.17
CA THR A 347 17.34 17.00 -3.99
C THR A 347 17.67 17.32 -5.44
N MET A 348 16.93 16.71 -6.36
CA MET A 348 16.98 17.00 -7.78
C MET A 348 15.66 17.61 -8.25
N ALA A 349 15.68 18.79 -8.84
CA ALA A 349 14.52 19.47 -9.39
C ALA A 349 14.54 19.45 -10.92
N PHE A 350 13.45 19.03 -11.55
CA PHE A 350 13.30 19.00 -13.00
C PHE A 350 12.43 20.15 -13.49
N ALA A 351 12.92 20.90 -14.45
CA ALA A 351 12.20 21.99 -15.09
C ALA A 351 12.61 22.16 -16.54
N ASN A 352 11.63 22.17 -17.45
CA ASN A 352 11.85 22.44 -18.88
C ASN A 352 12.97 21.64 -19.53
N GLY A 353 13.08 20.35 -19.18
CA GLY A 353 14.09 19.46 -19.71
C GLY A 353 15.49 19.59 -19.07
N SER A 354 15.63 20.45 -18.07
CA SER A 354 16.84 20.60 -17.26
C SER A 354 16.66 19.96 -15.90
N ALA A 355 17.73 19.53 -15.27
CA ALA A 355 17.76 19.09 -13.88
C ALA A 355 18.76 19.93 -13.07
N THR A 356 18.41 20.21 -11.83
CA THR A 356 19.22 20.99 -10.90
C THR A 356 19.34 20.25 -9.59
N PHE A 357 20.54 19.90 -9.20
CA PHE A 357 20.83 19.27 -7.92
C PHE A 357 21.03 20.34 -6.84
N THR A 358 20.57 20.05 -5.63
CA THR A 358 20.82 20.85 -4.43
C THR A 358 21.23 19.89 -3.32
N ASP A 359 22.42 20.03 -2.80
CA ASP A 359 22.97 19.17 -1.75
C ASP A 359 22.27 19.41 -0.39
N THR A 360 22.61 18.59 0.62
CA THR A 360 22.03 18.71 1.97
C THR A 360 22.48 19.98 2.72
N SER A 361 23.52 20.68 2.25
CA SER A 361 23.95 21.98 2.79
C SER A 361 23.21 23.16 2.17
N GLY A 362 22.45 22.92 1.11
CA GLY A 362 21.74 23.93 0.34
C GLY A 362 22.54 24.54 -0.81
N HIS A 363 23.72 24.00 -1.11
CA HIS A 363 24.48 24.40 -2.30
C HIS A 363 23.80 23.83 -3.54
N GLN A 364 23.60 24.68 -4.54
CA GLN A 364 22.91 24.36 -5.78
C GLN A 364 23.89 24.33 -6.94
N ASP A 365 23.85 23.24 -7.69
CA ASP A 365 24.62 23.09 -8.90
C ASP A 365 24.06 23.91 -10.08
N THR A 366 24.85 24.12 -11.08
CA THR A 366 24.40 24.73 -12.35
C THR A 366 23.40 23.77 -13.02
N PRO A 367 22.22 24.29 -13.46
CA PRO A 367 21.23 23.45 -14.13
C PRO A 367 21.81 22.72 -15.35
N ASN A 368 21.64 21.39 -15.39
CA ASN A 368 22.04 20.58 -16.53
C ASN A 368 20.89 20.49 -17.54
N ALA A 369 21.08 21.07 -18.72
CA ALA A 369 20.09 21.10 -19.80
C ALA A 369 20.07 19.82 -20.68
N ASN A 370 21.01 18.91 -20.49
CA ASN A 370 21.22 17.75 -21.36
C ASN A 370 20.84 16.43 -20.69
N VAL A 371 20.00 16.46 -19.64
CA VAL A 371 19.66 15.26 -18.86
C VAL A 371 19.03 14.14 -19.68
N ALA A 372 18.37 14.47 -20.81
CA ALA A 372 17.85 13.47 -21.73
C ALA A 372 18.93 12.58 -22.34
N GLN A 373 20.17 13.05 -22.41
CA GLN A 373 21.28 12.28 -22.95
C GLN A 373 21.64 11.11 -22.02
N ALA A 374 21.46 11.26 -20.70
CA ALA A 374 21.68 10.18 -19.73
C ALA A 374 20.79 8.94 -20.00
N LEU A 375 19.64 9.12 -20.64
CA LEU A 375 18.73 8.01 -21.02
C LEU A 375 19.19 7.26 -22.27
N THR A 376 20.21 7.74 -22.96
CA THR A 376 20.74 7.12 -24.19
C THR A 376 21.83 6.10 -23.88
N ALA A 377 22.12 5.24 -24.82
CA ALA A 377 23.23 4.29 -24.70
C ALA A 377 24.60 4.95 -24.61
N ALA A 378 24.75 6.19 -25.12
CA ALA A 378 25.99 6.96 -25.01
C ALA A 378 26.17 7.60 -23.64
N GLY A 379 25.08 7.83 -22.90
CA GLY A 379 25.08 8.53 -21.62
C GLY A 379 25.31 10.02 -21.75
N LEU A 380 25.26 10.70 -20.62
CA LEU A 380 25.58 12.12 -20.45
C LEU A 380 27.01 12.25 -20.01
N ALA A 381 27.88 12.79 -20.89
CA ALA A 381 29.27 13.01 -20.58
C ALA A 381 29.50 14.36 -19.88
N ASP A 382 30.26 14.34 -18.81
CA ASP A 382 30.79 15.52 -18.14
C ASP A 382 32.35 15.51 -18.28
N SER A 383 32.83 16.30 -19.21
CA SER A 383 34.26 16.39 -19.48
C SER A 383 35.08 17.08 -18.37
N ALA A 384 34.44 17.92 -17.55
CA ALA A 384 35.09 18.59 -16.45
C ALA A 384 35.40 17.63 -15.28
N ASN A 385 34.53 16.66 -15.06
CA ASN A 385 34.65 15.66 -13.99
C ASN A 385 35.09 14.29 -14.54
N HIS A 386 35.37 14.19 -15.85
CA HIS A 386 35.74 12.93 -16.51
C HIS A 386 34.75 11.81 -16.20
N SER A 387 33.45 12.13 -16.31
CA SER A 387 32.39 11.20 -15.95
C SER A 387 31.33 11.02 -17.07
N VAL A 388 30.67 9.86 -17.05
CA VAL A 388 29.53 9.57 -17.89
C VAL A 388 28.40 9.08 -17.00
N GLU A 389 27.24 9.68 -17.13
CA GLU A 389 26.03 9.30 -16.42
C GLU A 389 25.05 8.60 -17.33
N HIS A 390 24.54 7.45 -16.89
CA HIS A 390 23.41 6.76 -17.49
C HIS A 390 22.24 6.74 -16.52
N ALA A 391 21.03 6.91 -17.02
CA ALA A 391 19.83 6.94 -16.20
C ALA A 391 18.71 6.01 -16.70
N LYS A 392 17.91 5.54 -15.79
CA LYS A 392 16.58 4.98 -16.04
C LYS A 392 15.58 5.62 -15.11
N ILE A 393 14.38 5.87 -15.62
CA ILE A 393 13.30 6.51 -14.90
C ILE A 393 12.10 5.60 -14.91
N TYR A 394 11.43 5.50 -13.79
CA TYR A 394 10.25 4.66 -13.61
C TYR A 394 9.12 5.44 -12.97
N LYS A 395 7.90 5.00 -13.22
CA LYS A 395 6.70 5.51 -12.54
C LYS A 395 5.83 4.40 -12.01
N TYR A 396 5.11 4.72 -10.96
CA TYR A 396 4.11 3.91 -10.31
C TYR A 396 2.93 4.77 -9.88
N THR A 397 1.71 4.30 -10.16
CA THR A 397 0.49 5.00 -9.75
C THR A 397 -0.25 4.18 -8.69
N ALA A 398 -0.47 4.77 -7.53
CA ALA A 398 -1.28 4.20 -6.46
C ALA A 398 -2.28 5.25 -5.97
N ASN A 399 -3.53 4.83 -5.76
CA ASN A 399 -4.59 5.70 -5.25
C ASN A 399 -4.76 7.02 -6.02
N GLY A 400 -4.53 6.98 -7.34
CA GLY A 400 -4.61 8.16 -8.20
C GLY A 400 -3.40 9.11 -8.11
N VAL A 401 -2.39 8.77 -7.31
CA VAL A 401 -1.14 9.53 -7.21
C VAL A 401 -0.04 8.80 -7.97
N THR A 402 0.59 9.49 -8.92
CA THR A 402 1.75 8.96 -9.65
C THR A 402 3.03 9.42 -8.95
N LYS A 403 3.85 8.46 -8.56
CA LYS A 403 5.19 8.67 -8.03
C LYS A 403 6.22 8.23 -9.07
N TYR A 404 7.37 8.84 -9.03
CA TYR A 404 8.46 8.60 -9.95
C TYR A 404 9.74 8.25 -9.20
N ALA A 405 10.57 7.42 -9.82
CA ALA A 405 11.93 7.17 -9.39
C ALA A 405 12.84 7.26 -10.59
N TYR A 406 13.99 7.88 -10.42
CA TYR A 406 15.09 7.71 -11.36
C TYR A 406 16.26 6.98 -10.69
N ILE A 407 17.05 6.31 -11.50
CA ILE A 407 18.25 5.62 -11.09
C ILE A 407 19.32 6.05 -12.03
N THR A 408 20.39 6.63 -11.51
CA THR A 408 21.55 6.99 -12.31
C THR A 408 22.74 6.11 -11.98
N LEU A 409 23.55 5.89 -12.96
CA LEU A 409 24.87 5.31 -12.86
C LEU A 409 25.87 6.34 -13.31
N ASN A 410 26.71 6.78 -12.42
CA ASN A 410 27.87 7.59 -12.73
C ASN A 410 29.13 6.74 -12.77
N SER A 411 29.93 6.95 -13.79
CA SER A 411 31.24 6.36 -13.96
C SER A 411 32.26 7.51 -14.11
N THR A 412 33.19 7.59 -13.19
CA THR A 412 34.27 8.59 -13.24
C THR A 412 35.52 7.94 -13.74
N THR A 413 36.06 8.39 -14.85
CA THR A 413 37.33 7.94 -15.40
C THR A 413 38.41 8.89 -14.93
N GLY A 414 39.56 8.41 -14.52
CA GLY A 414 40.72 9.25 -14.27
C GLY A 414 41.34 9.82 -15.56
N THR A 415 40.74 9.54 -16.72
CA THR A 415 41.22 9.92 -18.05
C THR A 415 40.06 10.45 -18.88
N ASP A 416 40.32 11.19 -19.93
CA ASP A 416 39.33 11.76 -20.84
C ASP A 416 38.57 10.72 -21.74
N ASP A 417 38.77 9.44 -21.47
CA ASP A 417 38.09 8.38 -22.21
C ASP A 417 36.84 7.90 -21.44
N PRO A 418 35.63 8.28 -21.84
CA PRO A 418 34.42 7.97 -21.15
C PRO A 418 33.97 6.50 -21.28
N LEU A 419 34.75 5.62 -21.88
CA LEU A 419 34.29 4.29 -22.29
C LEU A 419 34.96 3.12 -21.56
N THR A 420 35.88 3.34 -20.64
CA THR A 420 36.54 2.27 -19.89
C THR A 420 35.89 2.01 -18.55
N PHE A 421 34.72 1.40 -18.59
CA PHE A 421 33.88 1.08 -17.42
C PHE A 421 34.54 0.11 -16.41
N ASP A 422 35.55 -0.65 -16.78
CA ASP A 422 36.07 -1.73 -15.95
C ASP A 422 37.06 -1.28 -14.86
N THR A 423 37.62 -0.08 -14.98
CA THR A 423 38.63 0.44 -14.06
C THR A 423 38.20 1.68 -13.27
N ASP A 424 37.00 2.17 -13.56
CA ASP A 424 36.52 3.46 -13.08
C ASP A 424 35.77 3.37 -11.75
N THR A 425 35.80 4.48 -11.01
CA THR A 425 34.92 4.66 -9.85
C THR A 425 33.48 4.78 -10.34
N LYS A 426 32.61 3.89 -9.86
CA LYS A 426 31.18 3.83 -10.22
C LYS A 426 30.35 4.03 -8.99
N TYR A 427 29.32 4.85 -9.09
CA TYR A 427 28.33 5.03 -8.03
C TYR A 427 26.91 5.13 -8.59
N VAL A 428 25.98 4.72 -7.77
CA VAL A 428 24.55 4.75 -8.09
C VAL A 428 23.88 5.84 -7.28
N THR A 429 23.00 6.57 -7.94
CA THR A 429 22.12 7.52 -7.28
C THR A 429 20.67 7.13 -7.55
N ILE A 430 19.83 7.21 -6.53
CA ILE A 430 18.39 7.00 -6.64
C ILE A 430 17.69 8.29 -6.29
N GLY A 431 16.83 8.77 -7.18
CA GLY A 431 15.92 9.88 -6.90
C GLY A 431 14.48 9.42 -6.78
N LEU A 432 13.78 9.92 -5.76
CA LEU A 432 12.38 9.62 -5.51
C LEU A 432 11.54 10.89 -5.49
N SER A 433 10.49 10.95 -6.30
CA SER A 433 9.60 12.13 -6.32
C SER A 433 8.95 12.35 -4.96
N GLN A 434 8.98 13.57 -4.53
CA GLN A 434 8.31 14.04 -3.32
C GLN A 434 6.77 13.94 -3.42
#